data_4033cd6ccabd2e75b88b49118cd0975a
#
_entry.id   4033cd6ccabd2e75b88b49118cd0975a
#
_cell.length_a   1.000
_cell.length_b   1.000
_cell.length_c   1.000
_cell.angle_alpha   90.00
_cell.angle_beta   90.00
_cell.angle_gamma   90.00
#
_symmetry.space_group_name_H-M   'P 1'
#
loop_
_entity.id
_entity.type
_entity.pdbx_description
1 polymer ?
#
loop_
_entity_poly.entity_id
_entity_poly.type
_entity_poly.pdbx_seq_one_letter_code
_entity_poly.pdbx_strand_id
1 'polypeptide(L)'
;KNIRLFQNVVTQFDDNVEFLFGDDNSEDKTKDEIYSLIKNQEKDRARIKFYEGPGICKSENVYKGINYASNEIIVILDADLTVKISDMKMALDAFIESDIEFLNCTRLIYPRSEKSMKKSNFLGNILFANFFSIIFKQKITDTLCGTKVFYKKDFLRFKKYNGTWGIKDKWGDFDLLLGAYRINLKIREYPVSYEDRIEGDTKMTNVFLNGLRMLYIIINGFIKIRF
;
A
#
# COMPACT_ATOMS: atom_id res chain seq x y z
N LYS A 1 -16.39 5.89 10.15
CA LYS A 1 -17.32 4.90 9.57
C LYS A 1 -16.56 3.72 8.94
N ASN A 2 -15.49 3.96 8.18
CA ASN A 2 -14.68 2.87 7.60
C ASN A 2 -14.09 1.94 8.69
N ILE A 3 -13.64 2.48 9.83
CA ILE A 3 -13.07 1.67 10.92
C ILE A 3 -14.06 0.62 11.45
N ARG A 4 -15.35 0.95 11.52
CA ARG A 4 -16.39 -0.03 11.96
C ARG A 4 -16.51 -1.23 11.01
N LEU A 5 -16.23 -1.02 9.73
CA LEU A 5 -16.25 -2.13 8.76
C LEU A 5 -15.13 -3.14 9.03
N PHE A 6 -14.03 -2.71 9.66
CA PHE A 6 -12.95 -3.61 10.03
C PHE A 6 -13.33 -4.64 11.10
N GLN A 7 -14.40 -4.45 11.87
CA GLN A 7 -14.89 -5.52 12.75
C GLN A 7 -15.24 -6.79 11.95
N ASN A 8 -15.92 -6.61 10.81
CA ASN A 8 -16.26 -7.73 9.93
C ASN A 8 -15.05 -8.27 9.17
N VAL A 9 -14.02 -7.44 8.97
CA VAL A 9 -12.76 -7.84 8.31
C VAL A 9 -11.95 -8.73 9.24
N VAL A 10 -11.75 -8.31 10.47
CA VAL A 10 -10.94 -9.04 11.47
C VAL A 10 -11.45 -10.47 11.67
N THR A 11 -12.78 -10.67 11.67
CA THR A 11 -13.38 -12.00 11.86
C THR A 11 -13.16 -12.96 10.68
N GLN A 12 -12.67 -12.47 9.53
CA GLN A 12 -12.39 -13.29 8.35
C GLN A 12 -10.96 -13.87 8.33
N PHE A 13 -10.13 -13.49 9.31
CA PHE A 13 -8.74 -13.92 9.40
C PHE A 13 -8.48 -14.75 10.64
N ASP A 14 -7.50 -15.64 10.56
CA ASP A 14 -7.06 -16.50 11.64
C ASP A 14 -6.27 -15.74 12.71
N ASP A 15 -6.06 -16.36 13.86
CA ASP A 15 -5.40 -15.79 15.05
C ASP A 15 -3.94 -15.37 14.80
N ASN A 16 -3.34 -15.82 13.71
CA ASN A 16 -1.98 -15.48 13.32
C ASN A 16 -1.87 -14.12 12.63
N VAL A 17 -3.00 -13.43 12.36
CA VAL A 17 -3.01 -12.12 11.71
C VAL A 17 -3.03 -11.02 12.75
N GLU A 18 -2.16 -10.03 12.55
CA GLU A 18 -2.12 -8.78 13.31
C GLU A 18 -2.68 -7.65 12.45
N PHE A 19 -3.67 -6.93 12.98
CA PHE A 19 -4.18 -5.69 12.38
C PHE A 19 -3.55 -4.49 13.07
N LEU A 20 -2.75 -3.75 12.34
CA LEU A 20 -2.02 -2.61 12.87
C LEU A 20 -2.57 -1.31 12.26
N PHE A 21 -3.33 -0.55 13.05
CA PHE A 21 -3.91 0.71 12.63
C PHE A 21 -2.95 1.87 12.93
N GLY A 22 -2.53 2.57 11.88
CA GLY A 22 -1.70 3.77 11.98
C GLY A 22 -2.54 5.03 11.70
N ASP A 23 -2.72 5.88 12.68
CA ASP A 23 -3.37 7.16 12.52
C ASP A 23 -2.36 8.31 12.39
N ASP A 24 -2.41 9.05 11.29
CA ASP A 24 -1.48 10.13 10.99
C ASP A 24 -2.10 11.51 11.31
N ASN A 25 -2.47 11.71 12.59
CA ASN A 25 -3.09 12.91 13.12
C ASN A 25 -4.47 13.23 12.53
N SER A 26 -5.38 12.26 12.52
CA SER A 26 -6.78 12.50 12.17
C SER A 26 -7.45 13.44 13.17
N GLU A 27 -8.18 14.44 12.66
CA GLU A 27 -8.90 15.42 13.46
C GLU A 27 -10.34 14.96 13.79
N ASP A 28 -10.77 13.83 13.23
CA ASP A 28 -12.08 13.24 13.43
C ASP A 28 -12.07 12.13 14.52
N LYS A 29 -13.16 11.40 14.64
CA LYS A 29 -13.31 10.31 15.61
C LYS A 29 -12.55 9.01 15.24
N THR A 30 -11.60 9.05 14.31
CA THR A 30 -10.87 7.84 13.85
C THR A 30 -10.20 7.12 15.03
N LYS A 31 -9.51 7.84 15.90
CA LYS A 31 -8.83 7.25 17.08
C LYS A 31 -9.82 6.58 18.03
N ASP A 32 -10.94 7.25 18.34
CA ASP A 32 -11.95 6.71 19.26
C ASP A 32 -12.57 5.42 18.70
N GLU A 33 -12.84 5.37 17.40
CA GLU A 33 -13.36 4.18 16.74
C GLU A 33 -12.35 3.02 16.75
N ILE A 34 -11.05 3.30 16.57
CA ILE A 34 -10.00 2.27 16.68
C ILE A 34 -9.90 1.75 18.10
N TYR A 35 -9.89 2.62 19.12
CA TYR A 35 -9.87 2.19 20.51
C TYR A 35 -11.12 1.38 20.89
N SER A 36 -12.29 1.76 20.36
CA SER A 36 -13.51 0.96 20.54
C SER A 36 -13.37 -0.44 19.91
N LEU A 37 -12.77 -0.52 18.73
CA LEU A 37 -12.50 -1.79 18.07
C LEU A 37 -11.57 -2.69 18.90
N ILE A 38 -10.48 -2.12 19.43
CA ILE A 38 -9.53 -2.81 20.31
C ILE A 38 -10.21 -3.30 21.58
N LYS A 39 -11.05 -2.48 22.21
CA LYS A 39 -11.74 -2.81 23.46
C LYS A 39 -12.75 -3.95 23.27
N ASN A 40 -13.37 -4.00 22.09
CA ASN A 40 -14.44 -4.96 21.79
C ASN A 40 -13.93 -6.25 21.14
N GLN A 41 -12.62 -6.40 20.91
CA GLN A 41 -12.04 -7.63 20.39
C GLN A 41 -12.16 -8.75 21.44
N GLU A 42 -12.55 -9.94 21.00
CA GLU A 42 -12.48 -11.14 21.83
C GLU A 42 -11.01 -11.47 22.11
N LYS A 43 -10.70 -11.84 23.36
CA LYS A 43 -9.31 -12.03 23.82
C LYS A 43 -8.50 -13.06 23.03
N ASP A 44 -9.17 -13.95 22.31
CA ASP A 44 -8.56 -15.10 21.64
C ASP A 44 -8.54 -14.99 20.11
N ARG A 45 -8.84 -13.81 19.53
CA ARG A 45 -8.85 -13.58 18.06
C ARG A 45 -7.89 -12.47 17.66
N ALA A 46 -7.79 -12.28 16.35
CA ALA A 46 -6.86 -11.40 15.65
C ALA A 46 -6.39 -10.18 16.48
N ARG A 47 -5.09 -10.02 16.61
CA ARG A 47 -4.48 -8.98 17.44
C ARG A 47 -4.63 -7.63 16.78
N ILE A 48 -5.53 -6.80 17.30
CA ILE A 48 -5.69 -5.42 16.85
C ILE A 48 -4.80 -4.53 17.70
N LYS A 49 -3.95 -3.75 17.03
CA LYS A 49 -3.05 -2.79 17.64
C LYS A 49 -3.20 -1.42 16.98
N PHE A 50 -2.84 -0.39 17.73
CA PHE A 50 -2.83 1.00 17.29
C PHE A 50 -1.44 1.59 17.47
N TYR A 51 -1.04 2.46 16.55
CA TYR A 51 0.11 3.36 16.73
C TYR A 51 -0.21 4.74 16.16
N GLU A 52 0.37 5.77 16.79
CA GLU A 52 0.31 7.12 16.25
C GLU A 52 1.34 7.28 15.12
N GLY A 53 0.89 7.77 13.98
CA GLY A 53 1.73 8.15 12.86
C GLY A 53 2.65 9.32 13.21
N PRO A 54 3.64 9.63 12.36
CA PRO A 54 4.54 10.77 12.59
C PRO A 54 3.95 12.12 12.23
N GLY A 55 2.74 12.21 11.65
CA GLY A 55 2.12 13.45 11.20
C GLY A 55 2.80 14.09 9.98
N ILE A 56 3.48 13.31 9.16
CA ILE A 56 4.30 13.82 8.06
C ILE A 56 3.65 13.51 6.71
N CYS A 57 3.42 12.23 6.41
CA CYS A 57 2.80 11.75 5.18
C CYS A 57 2.51 10.25 5.25
N LYS A 58 1.71 9.75 4.28
CA LYS A 58 1.32 8.32 4.21
C LYS A 58 2.53 7.39 4.26
N SER A 59 3.58 7.64 3.48
CA SER A 59 4.76 6.76 3.43
C SER A 59 5.42 6.61 4.79
N GLU A 60 5.64 7.69 5.52
CA GLU A 60 6.25 7.65 6.85
C GLU A 60 5.37 6.93 7.87
N ASN A 61 4.06 7.10 7.77
CA ASN A 61 3.12 6.38 8.62
C ASN A 61 3.21 4.87 8.34
N VAL A 62 3.19 4.46 7.08
CA VAL A 62 3.33 3.05 6.67
C VAL A 62 4.68 2.49 7.14
N TYR A 63 5.79 3.20 6.95
CA TYR A 63 7.12 2.72 7.35
C TYR A 63 7.25 2.57 8.86
N LYS A 64 6.63 3.47 9.63
CA LYS A 64 6.50 3.34 11.08
C LYS A 64 5.72 2.07 11.43
N GLY A 65 4.58 1.83 10.79
CA GLY A 65 3.78 0.63 11.00
C GLY A 65 4.53 -0.67 10.70
N ILE A 66 5.28 -0.73 9.60
CA ILE A 66 6.10 -1.91 9.28
C ILE A 66 7.13 -2.21 10.38
N ASN A 67 7.74 -1.17 10.97
CA ASN A 67 8.67 -1.38 12.09
C ASN A 67 7.96 -1.92 13.35
N TYR A 68 6.72 -1.49 13.61
CA TYR A 68 5.89 -1.96 14.74
C TYR A 68 5.32 -3.35 14.56
N ALA A 69 5.11 -3.80 13.31
CA ALA A 69 4.54 -5.10 13.02
C ALA A 69 5.33 -6.23 13.67
N SER A 70 4.64 -7.22 14.23
CA SER A 70 5.27 -8.38 14.90
C SER A 70 5.55 -9.51 13.91
N ASN A 71 4.75 -9.64 12.84
CA ASN A 71 4.80 -10.74 11.90
C ASN A 71 5.80 -10.49 10.75
N GLU A 72 6.22 -11.59 10.12
CA GLU A 72 7.22 -11.56 9.04
C GLU A 72 6.64 -11.07 7.70
N ILE A 73 5.38 -11.39 7.41
CA ILE A 73 4.70 -10.96 6.19
C ILE A 73 3.93 -9.68 6.48
N ILE A 74 4.14 -8.69 5.65
CA ILE A 74 3.48 -7.39 5.72
C ILE A 74 2.47 -7.29 4.58
N VAL A 75 1.24 -6.92 4.92
CA VAL A 75 0.21 -6.51 3.96
C VAL A 75 -0.12 -5.05 4.22
N ILE A 76 0.05 -4.20 3.22
CA ILE A 76 -0.41 -2.81 3.29
C ILE A 76 -1.84 -2.76 2.76
N LEU A 77 -2.74 -2.15 3.54
CA LEU A 77 -4.13 -1.92 3.17
C LEU A 77 -4.53 -0.48 3.48
N ASP A 78 -5.06 0.22 2.47
CA ASP A 78 -5.60 1.56 2.67
C ASP A 78 -6.94 1.50 3.44
N ALA A 79 -7.11 2.37 4.42
CA ALA A 79 -8.28 2.39 5.31
C ALA A 79 -9.60 2.80 4.61
N ASP A 80 -9.55 3.16 3.33
CA ASP A 80 -10.74 3.46 2.53
C ASP A 80 -11.45 2.20 1.98
N LEU A 81 -10.80 1.02 2.15
CA LEU A 81 -11.33 -0.29 1.75
C LEU A 81 -11.77 -0.35 0.27
N THR A 82 -11.10 0.40 -0.59
CA THR A 82 -11.36 0.39 -2.04
C THR A 82 -10.89 -0.90 -2.73
N VAL A 83 -10.00 -1.65 -2.10
CA VAL A 83 -9.65 -3.02 -2.47
C VAL A 83 -10.46 -3.99 -1.62
N LYS A 84 -11.13 -4.95 -2.26
CA LYS A 84 -11.93 -5.96 -1.55
C LYS A 84 -11.04 -6.79 -0.63
N ILE A 85 -11.53 -7.03 0.57
CA ILE A 85 -10.82 -7.84 1.56
C ILE A 85 -10.63 -9.29 1.08
N SER A 86 -11.63 -9.84 0.37
CA SER A 86 -11.50 -11.17 -0.26
C SER A 86 -10.33 -11.24 -1.24
N ASP A 87 -10.17 -10.21 -2.07
CA ASP A 87 -9.09 -10.17 -3.06
C ASP A 87 -7.72 -10.00 -2.38
N MET A 88 -7.68 -9.19 -1.30
CA MET A 88 -6.47 -9.06 -0.48
C MET A 88 -6.08 -10.40 0.18
N LYS A 89 -7.08 -11.14 0.69
CA LYS A 89 -6.84 -12.47 1.27
C LYS A 89 -6.29 -13.43 0.21
N MET A 90 -6.90 -13.49 -0.97
CA MET A 90 -6.40 -14.31 -2.07
C MET A 90 -5.00 -13.89 -2.53
N ALA A 91 -4.69 -12.59 -2.52
CA ALA A 91 -3.35 -12.09 -2.83
C ALA A 91 -2.32 -12.55 -1.78
N LEU A 92 -2.68 -12.54 -0.49
CA LEU A 92 -1.85 -13.04 0.59
C LEU A 92 -1.63 -14.55 0.48
N ASP A 93 -2.66 -15.34 0.20
CA ASP A 93 -2.57 -16.78 0.00
C ASP A 93 -1.64 -17.09 -1.18
N ALA A 94 -1.83 -16.40 -2.33
CA ALA A 94 -0.97 -16.56 -3.50
C ALA A 94 0.50 -16.17 -3.23
N PHE A 95 0.74 -15.19 -2.36
CA PHE A 95 2.09 -14.82 -1.92
C PHE A 95 2.72 -15.92 -1.08
N ILE A 96 1.99 -16.49 -0.11
CA ILE A 96 2.47 -17.54 0.79
C ILE A 96 2.78 -18.83 0.02
N GLU A 97 1.94 -19.19 -0.97
CA GLU A 97 2.06 -20.42 -1.75
C GLU A 97 3.09 -20.35 -2.87
N SER A 98 3.72 -19.20 -3.08
CA SER A 98 4.65 -18.96 -4.19
C SER A 98 6.06 -18.62 -3.70
N ASP A 99 6.97 -18.48 -4.66
CA ASP A 99 8.33 -17.98 -4.45
C ASP A 99 8.47 -16.46 -4.69
N ILE A 100 7.34 -15.73 -4.66
CA ILE A 100 7.31 -14.28 -4.80
C ILE A 100 7.85 -13.63 -3.51
N GLU A 101 8.66 -12.59 -3.67
CA GLU A 101 9.24 -11.85 -2.54
C GLU A 101 8.60 -10.47 -2.36
N PHE A 102 7.99 -9.94 -3.43
CA PHE A 102 7.23 -8.69 -3.42
C PHE A 102 6.04 -8.79 -4.36
N LEU A 103 4.83 -8.72 -3.81
CA LEU A 103 3.58 -8.74 -4.57
C LEU A 103 2.99 -7.33 -4.62
N ASN A 104 2.86 -6.79 -5.83
CA ASN A 104 2.20 -5.53 -6.10
C ASN A 104 0.77 -5.80 -6.57
N CYS A 105 -0.24 -5.36 -5.82
CA CYS A 105 -1.60 -5.48 -6.30
C CYS A 105 -1.85 -4.50 -7.45
N THR A 106 -2.67 -4.91 -8.43
CA THR A 106 -3.05 -4.08 -9.57
C THR A 106 -4.57 -3.98 -9.70
N ARG A 107 -5.07 -2.75 -9.85
CA ARG A 107 -6.49 -2.40 -9.97
C ARG A 107 -6.93 -2.23 -11.42
N LEU A 108 -6.00 -2.38 -12.38
CA LEU A 108 -6.24 -2.03 -13.78
C LEU A 108 -6.51 -3.24 -14.67
N ILE A 109 -6.60 -4.44 -14.12
CA ILE A 109 -6.87 -5.69 -14.85
C ILE A 109 -8.36 -5.98 -14.89
N TYR A 110 -9.06 -5.86 -13.75
CA TYR A 110 -10.49 -6.09 -13.70
C TYR A 110 -11.30 -4.85 -14.12
N PRO A 111 -12.52 -5.05 -14.64
CA PRO A 111 -13.45 -3.94 -14.87
C PRO A 111 -13.68 -3.16 -13.59
N ARG A 112 -13.67 -1.84 -13.69
CA ARG A 112 -13.91 -0.94 -12.57
C ARG A 112 -15.03 0.04 -12.89
N SER A 113 -15.66 0.62 -11.85
CA SER A 113 -16.62 1.69 -12.08
C SER A 113 -15.90 2.98 -12.56
N GLU A 114 -16.58 3.79 -13.35
CA GLU A 114 -16.01 5.08 -13.80
C GLU A 114 -15.76 6.05 -12.63
N LYS A 115 -16.46 5.87 -11.50
CA LYS A 115 -16.34 6.70 -10.31
C LYS A 115 -15.14 6.32 -9.43
N SER A 116 -14.69 5.07 -9.49
CA SER A 116 -13.60 4.58 -8.63
C SER A 116 -12.26 5.28 -8.88
N MET A 117 -12.00 5.73 -10.11
CA MET A 117 -10.76 6.43 -10.47
C MET A 117 -11.00 7.51 -11.52
N LYS A 118 -10.53 8.74 -11.25
CA LYS A 118 -10.59 9.83 -12.23
C LYS A 118 -9.77 9.47 -13.48
N LYS A 119 -10.26 9.86 -14.67
CA LYS A 119 -9.61 9.58 -15.98
C LYS A 119 -8.15 10.08 -16.02
N SER A 120 -7.86 11.25 -15.45
CA SER A 120 -6.49 11.79 -15.34
C SER A 120 -5.57 10.90 -14.52
N ASN A 121 -6.04 10.37 -13.39
CA ASN A 121 -5.27 9.47 -12.55
C ASN A 121 -5.02 8.11 -13.23
N PHE A 122 -5.99 7.63 -13.98
CA PHE A 122 -5.85 6.43 -14.78
C PHE A 122 -4.77 6.57 -15.87
N LEU A 123 -4.85 7.64 -16.68
CA LEU A 123 -3.84 7.91 -17.71
C LEU A 123 -2.44 8.11 -17.11
N GLY A 124 -2.35 8.86 -16.00
CA GLY A 124 -1.09 9.04 -15.28
C GLY A 124 -0.51 7.71 -14.78
N ASN A 125 -1.34 6.82 -14.23
CA ASN A 125 -0.89 5.52 -13.76
C ASN A 125 -0.40 4.64 -14.92
N ILE A 126 -1.08 4.61 -16.06
CA ILE A 126 -0.59 3.90 -17.26
C ILE A 126 0.76 4.45 -17.71
N LEU A 127 0.93 5.76 -17.74
CA LEU A 127 2.20 6.37 -18.10
C LEU A 127 3.32 5.91 -17.15
N PHE A 128 3.11 6.00 -15.84
CA PHE A 128 4.08 5.56 -14.83
C PHE A 128 4.34 4.05 -14.92
N ALA A 129 3.32 3.24 -15.11
CA ALA A 129 3.45 1.79 -15.28
C ALA A 129 4.34 1.43 -16.47
N ASN A 130 4.24 2.16 -17.59
CA ASN A 130 5.12 1.96 -18.73
C ASN A 130 6.59 2.30 -18.40
N PHE A 131 6.85 3.40 -17.68
CA PHE A 131 8.21 3.73 -17.24
C PHE A 131 8.77 2.64 -16.31
N PHE A 132 7.99 2.19 -15.33
CA PHE A 132 8.42 1.11 -14.42
C PHE A 132 8.65 -0.20 -15.18
N SER A 133 7.83 -0.49 -16.21
CA SER A 133 8.02 -1.68 -17.06
C SER A 133 9.37 -1.65 -17.80
N ILE A 134 9.79 -0.48 -18.27
CA ILE A 134 11.11 -0.29 -18.90
C ILE A 134 12.25 -0.45 -17.87
N ILE A 135 12.09 0.14 -16.68
CA ILE A 135 13.09 0.07 -15.61
C ILE A 135 13.28 -1.38 -15.16
N PHE A 136 12.17 -2.07 -14.89
CA PHE A 136 12.16 -3.42 -14.33
C PHE A 136 12.33 -4.52 -15.39
N LYS A 137 12.32 -4.17 -16.66
CA LYS A 137 12.35 -5.12 -17.79
C LYS A 137 11.28 -6.22 -17.66
N GLN A 138 10.15 -5.88 -17.06
CA GLN A 138 8.97 -6.73 -16.94
C GLN A 138 7.72 -5.87 -16.96
N LYS A 139 6.58 -6.44 -17.37
CA LYS A 139 5.32 -5.72 -17.42
C LYS A 139 4.86 -5.37 -16.00
N ILE A 140 4.65 -4.06 -15.76
CA ILE A 140 3.98 -3.51 -14.59
C ILE A 140 2.72 -2.79 -15.08
N THR A 141 1.60 -2.98 -14.43
CA THR A 141 0.30 -2.43 -14.86
C THR A 141 -0.24 -1.36 -13.92
N ASP A 142 0.08 -1.41 -12.62
CA ASP A 142 -0.36 -0.42 -11.62
C ASP A 142 0.76 -0.09 -10.65
N THR A 143 1.22 1.15 -10.65
CA THR A 143 2.29 1.61 -9.75
C THR A 143 1.78 2.36 -8.52
N LEU A 144 0.48 2.68 -8.48
CA LEU A 144 -0.16 3.51 -7.46
C LEU A 144 -1.20 2.75 -6.62
N CYS A 145 -1.20 1.41 -6.69
CA CYS A 145 -1.99 0.60 -5.78
C CYS A 145 -1.31 0.55 -4.41
N GLY A 146 -1.95 1.05 -3.36
CA GLY A 146 -1.40 1.01 -2.00
C GLY A 146 -1.28 -0.41 -1.44
N THR A 147 -2.07 -1.36 -1.93
CA THR A 147 -2.04 -2.75 -1.45
C THR A 147 -0.84 -3.50 -2.01
N LYS A 148 0.02 -3.95 -1.10
CA LYS A 148 1.25 -4.69 -1.40
C LYS A 148 1.50 -5.75 -0.34
N VAL A 149 2.11 -6.87 -0.74
CA VAL A 149 2.50 -7.95 0.18
C VAL A 149 3.99 -8.22 0.01
N PHE A 150 4.74 -8.28 1.11
CA PHE A 150 6.18 -8.53 1.10
C PHE A 150 6.68 -8.96 2.49
N TYR A 151 7.90 -9.47 2.56
CA TYR A 151 8.51 -9.80 3.84
C TYR A 151 9.08 -8.57 4.55
N LYS A 152 8.84 -8.46 5.86
CA LYS A 152 9.40 -7.40 6.72
C LYS A 152 10.92 -7.32 6.61
N LYS A 153 11.61 -8.47 6.60
CA LYS A 153 13.07 -8.55 6.44
C LYS A 153 13.56 -7.85 5.18
N ASP A 154 12.82 -7.94 4.08
CA ASP A 154 13.21 -7.35 2.80
C ASP A 154 12.98 -5.83 2.81
N PHE A 155 11.89 -5.36 3.41
CA PHE A 155 11.72 -3.92 3.67
C PHE A 155 12.91 -3.36 4.46
N LEU A 156 13.35 -4.04 5.52
CA LEU A 156 14.49 -3.59 6.32
C LEU A 156 15.80 -3.51 5.50
N ARG A 157 15.96 -4.34 4.47
CA ARG A 157 17.11 -4.30 3.54
C ARG A 157 17.02 -3.11 2.58
N PHE A 158 15.86 -2.80 2.04
CA PHE A 158 15.72 -1.75 1.04
C PHE A 158 15.28 -0.38 1.58
N LYS A 159 14.78 -0.28 2.82
CA LYS A 159 14.33 0.99 3.39
C LYS A 159 15.39 2.11 3.38
N LYS A 160 16.67 1.77 3.34
CA LYS A 160 17.77 2.75 3.20
C LYS A 160 17.74 3.52 1.89
N TYR A 161 17.02 3.05 0.89
CA TYR A 161 16.82 3.73 -0.39
C TYR A 161 15.60 4.64 -0.40
N ASN A 162 14.69 4.54 0.60
CA ASN A 162 13.49 5.37 0.66
C ASN A 162 13.85 6.86 0.73
N GLY A 163 13.16 7.66 -0.09
CA GLY A 163 13.42 9.09 -0.21
C GLY A 163 14.72 9.45 -0.94
N THR A 164 15.50 8.48 -1.39
CA THR A 164 16.78 8.77 -2.10
C THR A 164 16.61 9.01 -3.60
N TRP A 165 15.42 8.84 -4.14
CA TRP A 165 15.11 8.97 -5.59
C TRP A 165 14.91 10.43 -6.05
N GLY A 166 15.66 11.37 -5.47
CA GLY A 166 15.63 12.78 -5.79
C GLY A 166 14.79 13.61 -4.83
N ILE A 167 13.53 13.26 -4.64
CA ILE A 167 12.63 13.85 -3.63
C ILE A 167 11.89 12.73 -2.88
N LYS A 168 11.34 13.10 -1.72
CA LYS A 168 10.57 12.19 -0.89
C LYS A 168 9.28 11.75 -1.59
N ASP A 169 9.06 10.45 -1.68
CA ASP A 169 7.78 9.89 -2.08
C ASP A 169 6.79 9.94 -0.89
N LYS A 170 5.83 10.88 -0.96
CA LYS A 170 4.85 11.07 0.10
C LYS A 170 3.83 9.93 0.21
N TRP A 171 3.64 9.17 -0.86
CA TRP A 171 2.69 8.06 -0.91
C TRP A 171 3.37 6.74 -0.56
N GLY A 172 4.65 6.59 -0.90
CA GLY A 172 5.47 5.42 -0.60
C GLY A 172 5.41 4.31 -1.66
N ASP A 173 4.51 4.41 -2.63
CA ASP A 173 4.32 3.36 -3.63
C ASP A 173 5.56 3.18 -4.52
N PHE A 174 6.20 4.27 -4.93
CA PHE A 174 7.40 4.23 -5.76
C PHE A 174 8.64 3.86 -4.95
N ASP A 175 8.77 4.36 -3.73
CA ASP A 175 9.85 3.98 -2.81
C ASP A 175 9.87 2.45 -2.61
N LEU A 176 8.71 1.84 -2.35
CA LEU A 176 8.58 0.41 -2.15
C LEU A 176 8.93 -0.39 -3.40
N LEU A 177 8.41 0.01 -4.58
CA LEU A 177 8.69 -0.67 -5.85
C LEU A 177 10.15 -0.54 -6.28
N LEU A 178 10.72 0.68 -6.25
CA LEU A 178 12.12 0.93 -6.62
C LEU A 178 13.08 0.26 -5.63
N GLY A 179 12.75 0.31 -4.34
CA GLY A 179 13.53 -0.35 -3.30
C GLY A 179 13.58 -1.87 -3.45
N ALA A 180 12.42 -2.49 -3.68
CA ALA A 180 12.31 -3.92 -3.93
C ALA A 180 13.12 -4.32 -5.18
N TYR A 181 12.97 -3.58 -6.27
CA TYR A 181 13.72 -3.83 -7.50
C TYR A 181 15.24 -3.64 -7.32
N ARG A 182 15.66 -2.62 -6.56
CA ARG A 182 17.08 -2.31 -6.30
C ARG A 182 17.83 -3.44 -5.61
N ILE A 183 17.14 -4.23 -4.80
CA ILE A 183 17.73 -5.41 -4.13
C ILE A 183 17.37 -6.73 -4.81
N ASN A 184 16.88 -6.65 -6.05
CA ASN A 184 16.57 -7.79 -6.92
C ASN A 184 15.51 -8.75 -6.35
N LEU A 185 14.49 -8.23 -5.67
CA LEU A 185 13.37 -9.07 -5.23
C LEU A 185 12.56 -9.58 -6.43
N LYS A 186 12.03 -10.77 -6.30
CA LYS A 186 11.09 -11.34 -7.27
C LYS A 186 9.73 -10.66 -7.17
N ILE A 187 9.54 -9.61 -7.97
CA ILE A 187 8.31 -8.82 -8.01
C ILE A 187 7.29 -9.49 -8.94
N ARG A 188 6.03 -9.60 -8.49
CA ARG A 188 4.88 -10.01 -9.31
C ARG A 188 3.68 -9.12 -9.04
N GLU A 189 2.75 -9.07 -9.99
CA GLU A 189 1.48 -8.39 -9.82
C GLU A 189 0.35 -9.39 -9.56
N TYR A 190 -0.61 -8.97 -8.71
CA TYR A 190 -1.83 -9.71 -8.43
C TYR A 190 -3.05 -8.81 -8.70
N PRO A 191 -4.01 -9.23 -9.56
CA PRO A 191 -5.17 -8.42 -9.87
C PRO A 191 -6.15 -8.38 -8.70
N VAL A 192 -6.63 -7.18 -8.39
CA VAL A 192 -7.63 -6.94 -7.35
C VAL A 192 -8.76 -6.08 -7.89
N SER A 193 -9.97 -6.28 -7.38
CA SER A 193 -11.10 -5.42 -7.68
C SER A 193 -10.92 -4.05 -7.03
N TYR A 194 -11.35 -3.01 -7.72
CA TYR A 194 -11.28 -1.64 -7.24
C TYR A 194 -12.67 -1.03 -7.15
N GLU A 195 -13.15 -0.85 -5.93
CA GLU A 195 -14.49 -0.35 -5.65
C GLU A 195 -14.49 1.15 -5.37
N ASP A 196 -15.69 1.73 -5.44
CA ASP A 196 -15.89 3.12 -5.06
C ASP A 196 -15.65 3.26 -3.55
N ARG A 197 -15.09 4.40 -3.13
CA ARG A 197 -14.93 4.71 -1.72
C ARG A 197 -16.28 4.76 -1.04
N ILE A 198 -16.39 4.12 0.11
CA ILE A 198 -17.60 4.16 0.92
C ILE A 198 -17.79 5.54 1.53
N GLU A 199 -16.69 6.16 1.96
CA GLU A 199 -16.64 7.52 2.52
C GLU A 199 -15.27 8.18 2.30
N GLY A 200 -15.29 9.52 2.32
CA GLY A 200 -14.11 10.37 2.19
C GLY A 200 -13.76 10.72 0.74
N ASP A 201 -13.15 11.88 0.59
CA ASP A 201 -12.65 12.36 -0.69
C ASP A 201 -11.20 11.98 -0.91
N THR A 202 -10.76 12.03 -2.15
CA THR A 202 -9.35 11.84 -2.47
C THR A 202 -8.50 12.95 -1.87
N LYS A 203 -7.51 12.58 -1.06
CA LYS A 203 -6.52 13.52 -0.51
C LYS A 203 -5.53 14.04 -1.59
N MET A 204 -5.60 13.51 -2.81
CA MET A 204 -4.74 13.92 -3.91
C MET A 204 -5.26 15.22 -4.54
N THR A 205 -4.74 16.35 -4.05
CA THR A 205 -4.92 17.68 -4.65
C THR A 205 -3.78 17.93 -5.65
N ASN A 206 -3.94 18.92 -6.55
CA ASN A 206 -2.90 19.33 -7.52
C ASN A 206 -2.31 18.16 -8.33
N VAL A 207 -3.18 17.42 -9.01
CA VAL A 207 -2.82 16.19 -9.76
C VAL A 207 -1.63 16.41 -10.70
N PHE A 208 -1.57 17.55 -11.40
CA PHE A 208 -0.49 17.88 -12.32
C PHE A 208 0.86 18.01 -11.61
N LEU A 209 0.93 18.81 -10.54
CA LEU A 209 2.18 19.00 -9.79
C LEU A 209 2.65 17.69 -9.14
N ASN A 210 1.73 16.90 -8.61
CA ASN A 210 2.04 15.59 -8.05
C ASN A 210 2.53 14.62 -9.14
N GLY A 211 1.95 14.68 -10.34
CA GLY A 211 2.41 13.91 -11.49
C GLY A 211 3.84 14.26 -11.89
N LEU A 212 4.21 15.55 -11.91
CA LEU A 212 5.60 15.98 -12.16
C LEU A 212 6.58 15.49 -11.09
N ARG A 213 6.18 15.53 -9.81
CA ARG A 213 6.98 14.99 -8.71
C ARG A 213 7.21 13.49 -8.87
N MET A 214 6.16 12.74 -9.20
CA MET A 214 6.25 11.30 -9.45
C MET A 214 7.17 10.99 -10.63
N LEU A 215 7.06 11.75 -11.73
CA LEU A 215 7.94 11.60 -12.89
C LEU A 215 9.40 11.88 -12.52
N TYR A 216 9.66 12.89 -11.70
CA TYR A 216 11.00 13.19 -11.20
C TYR A 216 11.57 12.03 -10.36
N ILE A 217 10.78 11.41 -9.49
CA ILE A 217 11.19 10.21 -8.74
C ILE A 217 11.54 9.06 -9.70
N ILE A 218 10.72 8.82 -10.72
CA ILE A 218 10.94 7.75 -11.70
C ILE A 218 12.26 7.95 -12.44
N ILE A 219 12.52 9.17 -12.95
CA ILE A 219 13.75 9.48 -13.70
C ILE A 219 14.98 9.29 -12.82
N ASN A 220 14.96 9.81 -11.58
CA ASN A 220 16.08 9.62 -10.66
C ASN A 220 16.23 8.16 -10.22
N GLY A 221 15.13 7.44 -10.02
CA GLY A 221 15.14 6.02 -9.75
C GLY A 221 15.79 5.23 -10.88
N PHE A 222 15.43 5.52 -12.12
CA PHE A 222 16.05 4.92 -13.31
C PHE A 222 17.56 5.13 -13.35
N ILE A 223 18.01 6.39 -13.16
CA ILE A 223 19.45 6.74 -13.16
C ILE A 223 20.16 5.94 -12.06
N LYS A 224 19.68 6.00 -10.83
CA LYS A 224 20.33 5.34 -9.67
C LYS A 224 20.30 3.82 -9.67
N ILE A 225 19.37 3.21 -10.41
CA ILE A 225 19.30 1.77 -10.58
C ILE A 225 20.27 1.29 -11.67
N ARG A 226 20.50 2.12 -12.69
CA ARG A 226 21.33 1.75 -13.84
C ARG A 226 22.80 2.08 -13.66
N PHE A 227 23.09 3.12 -12.90
CA PHE A 227 24.43 3.65 -12.66
C PHE A 227 24.76 3.70 -11.17
#